data_90470eb09fc0e39df9fcb722514327aa
#
_entry.id   90470eb09fc0e39df9fcb722514327aa
#
_cell.length_a   1.000
_cell.length_b   1.000
_cell.length_c   1.000
_cell.angle_alpha   90.00
_cell.angle_beta   90.00
_cell.angle_gamma   90.00
#
_symmetry.space_group_name_H-M   'P 1'
#
loop_
_entity.id
_entity.type
_entity.pdbx_description
1 polymer ?
#
loop_
_entity_poly.entity_id
_entity_poly.type
_entity_poly.pdbx_seq_one_letter_code
_entity_poly.pdbx_strand_id
1 'polypeptide(L)'
;MSSFTRRDFVKGAAALTASGAVGCTAKFACEGKASSPNYWCTWATQGKMLESYKTSGGIKFAGDQGIVGIRENLNEHVLFRKDLGWARALYPESRGDLNLLLDDGWDVGFGLNPWRDCAKFGSMILREERFPSFKGSPEQRLKTLVNKVKDLGWRGLGLWVAPQMTGESWVKLLPFAEVKDDLRRKIGWCAEAGVSYIKVDWGARDGDIAYRKLMSSFAKELAPDMVVKHCRTLGIPINGVSKVTKNGAERIVIGNGRWEGDGAFDKRVRYHAEQILQFSDSFRIYDMVEPLFVIQAVERAQVLMRMAEKVGGSSHINVEDVPYLAASLAMAMGVMRANIWPKRESDVVCRCERAGEVARAVAWQRLAPPCRSSRSFPTRRSDATLTDEWTFRASDTWYSAVHGLTIPQTAPAVTVRGEVPFPEVADAGEGVPLVTAMRHPNGALAIAALARVSKSKGYFTPAASVRFPVDAADCPVGVFGRFKTLVLLSRRDPSEVLVRDLAGGRVHDIRKACKVEKAGELFEVTLPGELLDKIGREAIGDLSAPGALVRI
;
A
#
# COMPACT_ATOMS: atom_id res chain seq x y z
N MET A 1 -4.45 31.51 20.19
CA MET A 1 -4.56 30.21 19.50
C MET A 1 -6.00 30.13 18.98
N SER A 2 -6.20 30.45 17.71
CA SER A 2 -7.54 30.44 17.09
C SER A 2 -7.86 29.01 16.66
N SER A 3 -8.98 28.50 17.14
CA SER A 3 -9.50 27.18 16.79
C SER A 3 -9.99 27.20 15.33
N PHE A 4 -9.30 26.48 14.46
CA PHE A 4 -9.80 26.17 13.12
C PHE A 4 -11.06 25.31 13.23
N THR A 5 -12.18 25.80 12.71
CA THR A 5 -13.45 25.08 12.76
C THR A 5 -13.66 24.20 11.53
N ARG A 6 -14.51 23.18 11.68
CA ARG A 6 -14.92 22.22 10.63
C ARG A 6 -15.45 22.91 9.35
N ARG A 7 -15.97 24.13 9.45
CA ARG A 7 -16.47 24.93 8.32
C ARG A 7 -15.36 25.48 7.43
N ASP A 8 -14.18 25.70 7.98
CA ASP A 8 -13.06 26.30 7.24
C ASP A 8 -12.41 25.26 6.33
N PHE A 9 -12.44 23.98 6.70
CA PHE A 9 -11.94 22.87 5.85
C PHE A 9 -12.81 22.63 4.60
N VAL A 10 -14.13 22.77 4.73
CA VAL A 10 -15.07 22.58 3.59
C VAL A 10 -15.05 23.77 2.62
N LYS A 11 -14.73 24.97 3.09
CA LYS A 11 -14.64 26.17 2.23
C LYS A 11 -13.32 26.26 1.46
N GLY A 12 -12.24 25.69 1.96
CA GLY A 12 -10.93 25.67 1.28
C GLY A 12 -10.90 24.76 0.03
N ALA A 13 -11.77 23.75 -0.02
CA ALA A 13 -11.82 22.79 -1.13
C ALA A 13 -12.63 23.29 -2.37
N ALA A 14 -13.38 24.40 -2.23
CA ALA A 14 -14.28 24.86 -3.29
C ALA A 14 -13.77 26.09 -4.08
N ALA A 15 -12.58 26.63 -3.78
CA ALA A 15 -12.13 27.93 -4.32
C ALA A 15 -10.90 27.88 -5.22
N LEU A 16 -10.50 26.72 -5.77
CA LEU A 16 -9.39 26.60 -6.73
C LEU A 16 -9.85 26.16 -8.11
N THR A 17 -10.78 26.93 -8.70
CA THR A 17 -11.02 26.87 -10.14
C THR A 17 -10.67 28.21 -10.79
N ALA A 18 -9.73 28.10 -11.74
CA ALA A 18 -9.46 29.03 -12.85
C ALA A 18 -8.85 30.40 -12.54
N SER A 19 -7.54 30.50 -12.78
CA SER A 19 -7.03 31.60 -13.63
C SER A 19 -5.60 31.34 -14.13
N GLY A 20 -5.46 31.22 -15.43
CA GLY A 20 -4.41 31.77 -16.27
C GLY A 20 -2.94 31.36 -16.04
N ALA A 21 -2.51 30.20 -16.59
CA ALA A 21 -1.16 30.01 -17.08
C ALA A 21 -1.17 29.05 -18.26
N VAL A 22 -1.62 29.55 -19.40
CA VAL A 22 -1.50 28.84 -20.69
C VAL A 22 -0.08 29.09 -21.22
N GLY A 23 0.78 28.09 -21.12
CA GLY A 23 2.11 28.16 -21.74
C GLY A 23 3.16 27.12 -21.28
N CYS A 24 3.18 26.77 -19.99
CA CYS A 24 4.15 25.81 -19.43
C CYS A 24 3.56 24.46 -18.99
N THR A 25 2.25 24.29 -19.07
CA THR A 25 1.54 23.14 -18.49
C THR A 25 1.72 21.83 -19.25
N ALA A 26 1.97 21.88 -20.55
CA ALA A 26 2.11 20.67 -21.37
C ALA A 26 3.34 19.78 -21.01
N LYS A 27 4.41 20.36 -20.44
CA LYS A 27 5.62 19.61 -20.03
C LYS A 27 5.48 18.86 -18.71
N PHE A 28 4.44 19.12 -17.92
CA PHE A 28 4.22 18.55 -16.57
C PHE A 28 2.86 17.89 -16.40
N ALA A 29 2.18 17.56 -17.47
CA ALA A 29 0.84 16.97 -17.38
C ALA A 29 0.91 15.56 -16.77
N CYS A 30 0.40 15.42 -15.55
CA CYS A 30 0.03 14.13 -14.95
C CYS A 30 -1.47 13.90 -15.18
N GLU A 31 -1.93 14.12 -16.41
CA GLU A 31 -3.35 14.03 -16.78
C GLU A 31 -3.79 12.58 -16.95
N GLY A 32 -5.09 12.34 -16.78
CA GLY A 32 -5.68 11.02 -16.90
C GLY A 32 -5.80 10.27 -15.57
N LYS A 33 -6.19 9.00 -15.65
CA LYS A 33 -6.27 8.08 -14.51
C LYS A 33 -5.08 7.13 -14.52
N ALA A 34 -4.56 6.79 -13.35
CA ALA A 34 -3.53 5.77 -13.25
C ALA A 34 -4.11 4.41 -13.69
N SER A 35 -3.38 3.70 -14.54
CA SER A 35 -3.72 2.32 -14.92
C SER A 35 -3.43 1.30 -13.80
N SER A 36 -2.95 1.78 -12.66
CA SER A 36 -2.48 0.98 -11.53
C SER A 36 -3.62 0.23 -10.85
N PRO A 37 -3.41 -1.02 -10.40
CA PRO A 37 -4.37 -1.77 -9.62
C PRO A 37 -4.37 -1.33 -8.15
N ASN A 38 -4.55 -0.03 -7.92
CA ASN A 38 -4.55 0.55 -6.59
C ASN A 38 -5.92 0.44 -5.93
N TYR A 39 -5.93 0.43 -4.59
CA TYR A 39 -7.16 0.39 -3.83
C TYR A 39 -7.05 1.13 -2.49
N TRP A 40 -8.20 1.54 -1.96
CA TRP A 40 -8.40 1.81 -0.54
C TRP A 40 -9.21 0.66 0.07
N CYS A 41 -8.69 0.07 1.15
CA CYS A 41 -9.28 -1.10 1.82
C CYS A 41 -9.90 -0.71 3.16
N THR A 42 -11.09 -1.20 3.44
CA THR A 42 -11.85 -0.81 4.63
C THR A 42 -11.32 -1.38 5.95
N TRP A 43 -10.46 -2.41 5.95
CA TRP A 43 -10.09 -3.18 7.14
C TRP A 43 -9.56 -2.36 8.32
N ALA A 44 -8.54 -1.54 8.10
CA ALA A 44 -7.98 -0.73 9.18
C ALA A 44 -8.99 0.29 9.74
N THR A 45 -9.87 0.81 8.87
CA THR A 45 -10.94 1.72 9.28
C THR A 45 -12.02 0.99 10.07
N GLN A 46 -12.39 -0.24 9.69
CA GLN A 46 -13.28 -1.09 10.47
C GLN A 46 -12.71 -1.33 11.88
N GLY A 47 -11.43 -1.68 11.99
CA GLY A 47 -10.76 -1.90 13.27
C GLY A 47 -10.72 -0.65 14.16
N LYS A 48 -10.44 0.53 13.57
CA LYS A 48 -10.38 1.79 14.30
C LYS A 48 -11.72 2.22 14.91
N MET A 49 -12.84 1.87 14.30
CA MET A 49 -14.16 2.18 14.84
C MET A 49 -14.49 1.44 16.14
N LEU A 50 -13.87 0.29 16.36
CA LEU A 50 -14.13 -0.52 17.56
C LEU A 50 -13.57 0.06 18.85
N GLU A 51 -12.87 1.18 18.82
CA GLU A 51 -12.15 1.68 20.01
C GLU A 51 -11.22 0.64 20.69
N SER A 52 -11.21 -0.58 20.18
CA SER A 52 -10.46 -1.72 20.71
C SER A 52 -8.96 -1.52 20.67
N TYR A 53 -8.52 -0.57 19.87
CA TYR A 53 -7.16 -0.02 19.95
C TYR A 53 -6.96 0.92 21.15
N LYS A 54 -8.02 1.37 21.82
CA LYS A 54 -7.94 2.30 22.95
C LYS A 54 -7.76 1.61 24.29
N THR A 55 -8.21 0.38 24.43
CA THR A 55 -8.17 -0.27 25.73
C THR A 55 -6.75 -0.78 25.98
N SER A 56 -6.25 -0.56 27.21
CA SER A 56 -5.00 -1.12 27.70
C SER A 56 -4.90 -2.65 27.59
N GLY A 57 -5.97 -3.32 27.20
CA GLY A 57 -6.03 -4.74 26.90
C GLY A 57 -5.96 -5.07 25.41
N GLY A 58 -5.91 -4.04 24.53
CA GLY A 58 -6.03 -4.26 23.09
C GLY A 58 -7.35 -4.96 22.72
N ILE A 59 -7.50 -5.32 21.45
CA ILE A 59 -8.39 -6.43 21.14
C ILE A 59 -7.75 -7.63 21.81
N LYS A 60 -8.34 -8.13 22.86
CA LYS A 60 -8.04 -9.49 23.27
C LYS A 60 -8.49 -10.35 22.10
N PHE A 61 -7.53 -10.74 21.26
CA PHE A 61 -7.69 -11.92 20.42
C PHE A 61 -7.70 -13.18 21.32
N ALA A 62 -8.28 -13.06 22.49
CA ALA A 62 -8.72 -14.17 23.27
C ALA A 62 -9.98 -14.71 22.58
N GLY A 63 -9.76 -15.50 21.53
CA GLY A 63 -10.85 -16.00 20.73
C GLY A 63 -11.44 -14.90 19.82
N ASP A 64 -12.11 -15.30 18.89
CA ASP A 64 -12.74 -14.73 17.73
C ASP A 64 -13.55 -13.41 17.85
N GLN A 65 -13.78 -12.89 19.04
CA GLN A 65 -14.62 -11.71 19.25
C GLN A 65 -14.04 -10.43 18.67
N GLY A 66 -12.70 -10.28 18.63
CA GLY A 66 -12.05 -9.12 18.03
C GLY A 66 -12.28 -9.02 16.53
N ILE A 67 -12.11 -10.14 15.82
CA ILE A 67 -12.35 -10.22 14.37
C ILE A 67 -13.84 -10.10 14.06
N VAL A 68 -14.71 -10.73 14.85
CA VAL A 68 -16.17 -10.58 14.71
C VAL A 68 -16.55 -9.11 14.83
N GLY A 69 -16.11 -8.42 15.88
CA GLY A 69 -16.41 -7.00 16.07
C GLY A 69 -15.89 -6.10 14.95
N ILE A 70 -14.70 -6.35 14.40
CA ILE A 70 -14.19 -5.61 13.25
C ILE A 70 -15.12 -5.77 12.04
N ARG A 71 -15.62 -6.97 11.77
CA ARG A 71 -16.59 -7.25 10.69
C ARG A 71 -17.90 -6.52 10.89
N GLU A 72 -18.39 -6.41 12.14
CA GLU A 72 -19.64 -5.75 12.45
C GLU A 72 -19.69 -4.28 12.00
N ASN A 73 -18.55 -3.63 11.92
CA ASN A 73 -18.43 -2.23 11.48
C ASN A 73 -18.62 -2.03 9.98
N LEU A 74 -18.61 -3.08 9.15
CA LEU A 74 -18.82 -2.94 7.71
C LEU A 74 -20.29 -3.10 7.35
N ASN A 75 -20.94 -2.01 7.00
CA ASN A 75 -22.34 -1.98 6.57
C ASN A 75 -22.63 -0.76 5.69
N GLU A 76 -23.83 -0.71 5.14
CA GLU A 76 -24.28 0.36 4.24
C GLU A 76 -24.20 1.74 4.87
N HIS A 77 -24.58 1.87 6.15
CA HIS A 77 -24.62 3.16 6.84
C HIS A 77 -23.22 3.77 6.94
N VAL A 78 -22.21 3.01 7.39
CA VAL A 78 -20.85 3.54 7.54
C VAL A 78 -20.22 3.90 6.21
N LEU A 79 -20.59 3.21 5.13
CA LEU A 79 -20.06 3.50 3.79
C LEU A 79 -20.71 4.72 3.15
N PHE A 80 -22.02 4.89 3.29
CA PHE A 80 -22.78 5.79 2.40
C PHE A 80 -23.57 6.89 3.09
N ARG A 81 -23.56 7.00 4.43
CA ARG A 81 -24.22 8.12 5.13
C ARG A 81 -23.74 9.48 4.59
N LYS A 82 -24.63 10.49 4.65
CA LYS A 82 -24.44 11.77 3.93
C LYS A 82 -23.23 12.58 4.40
N ASP A 83 -22.92 12.55 5.68
CA ASP A 83 -21.91 13.41 6.30
C ASP A 83 -20.49 12.82 6.26
N LEU A 84 -20.29 11.66 6.89
CA LEU A 84 -18.99 11.02 7.09
C LEU A 84 -18.94 9.58 6.56
N GLY A 85 -19.82 9.24 5.61
CA GLY A 85 -19.75 7.94 4.94
C GLY A 85 -18.38 7.77 4.27
N TRP A 86 -17.72 6.63 4.49
CA TRP A 86 -16.34 6.41 4.05
C TRP A 86 -16.18 6.61 2.54
N ALA A 87 -17.10 6.09 1.75
CA ALA A 87 -17.07 6.25 0.30
C ALA A 87 -17.24 7.70 -0.17
N ARG A 88 -17.81 8.57 0.69
CA ARG A 88 -18.01 10.00 0.37
C ARG A 88 -16.89 10.88 0.90
N ALA A 89 -16.35 10.57 2.05
CA ALA A 89 -15.45 11.44 2.78
C ALA A 89 -13.96 11.16 2.51
N LEU A 90 -13.61 9.89 2.19
CA LEU A 90 -12.21 9.50 2.08
C LEU A 90 -11.62 9.80 0.71
N TYR A 91 -10.39 10.25 0.71
CA TYR A 91 -9.50 10.43 -0.46
C TYR A 91 -10.13 11.14 -1.67
N PRO A 92 -10.80 12.28 -1.51
CA PRO A 92 -11.47 12.97 -2.62
C PRO A 92 -10.51 13.28 -3.79
N GLU A 93 -9.25 13.61 -3.50
CA GLU A 93 -8.24 13.99 -4.49
C GLU A 93 -7.70 12.80 -5.31
N SER A 94 -7.84 11.58 -4.81
CA SER A 94 -7.20 10.40 -5.41
C SER A 94 -8.11 9.19 -5.61
N ARG A 95 -9.38 9.26 -5.14
CA ARG A 95 -10.32 8.12 -5.23
C ARG A 95 -10.59 7.65 -6.67
N GLY A 96 -10.50 8.55 -7.65
CA GLY A 96 -10.64 8.21 -9.08
C GLY A 96 -9.59 7.23 -9.60
N ASP A 97 -8.49 7.08 -8.88
CA ASP A 97 -7.41 6.13 -9.17
C ASP A 97 -7.37 4.93 -8.21
N LEU A 98 -8.29 4.87 -7.25
CA LEU A 98 -8.36 3.82 -6.23
C LEU A 98 -9.65 3.02 -6.38
N ASN A 99 -9.56 1.70 -6.35
CA ASN A 99 -10.73 0.86 -6.12
C ASN A 99 -11.15 0.98 -4.65
N LEU A 100 -12.44 1.13 -4.37
CA LEU A 100 -12.96 0.99 -3.01
C LEU A 100 -13.08 -0.51 -2.72
N LEU A 101 -12.21 -1.04 -1.87
CA LEU A 101 -12.17 -2.47 -1.54
C LEU A 101 -12.86 -2.72 -0.21
N LEU A 102 -14.01 -3.39 -0.27
CA LEU A 102 -14.67 -3.90 0.91
C LEU A 102 -13.89 -5.09 1.45
N ASP A 103 -13.41 -4.99 2.68
CA ASP A 103 -12.70 -6.07 3.34
C ASP A 103 -13.65 -7.05 4.03
N ASP A 104 -13.13 -7.97 4.81
CA ASP A 104 -13.87 -9.04 5.49
C ASP A 104 -15.10 -8.51 6.23
N GLY A 105 -16.24 -9.14 5.99
CA GLY A 105 -17.54 -8.81 6.61
C GLY A 105 -18.68 -8.50 5.65
N TRP A 106 -18.42 -8.18 4.38
CA TRP A 106 -19.47 -7.78 3.45
C TRP A 106 -20.40 -8.93 3.00
N ASP A 107 -19.87 -10.17 2.95
CA ASP A 107 -20.55 -11.37 2.47
C ASP A 107 -20.98 -12.34 3.59
N VAL A 108 -20.87 -11.91 4.84
CA VAL A 108 -21.26 -12.72 6.01
C VAL A 108 -22.25 -11.99 6.91
N GLY A 109 -23.11 -12.75 7.59
CA GLY A 109 -24.06 -12.22 8.56
C GLY A 109 -23.38 -11.64 9.80
N PHE A 110 -24.16 -10.92 10.62
CA PHE A 110 -23.71 -10.44 11.91
C PHE A 110 -23.45 -11.60 12.89
N GLY A 111 -22.52 -11.42 13.82
CA GLY A 111 -22.22 -12.36 14.89
C GLY A 111 -21.57 -13.68 14.44
N LEU A 112 -21.21 -13.84 13.16
CA LEU A 112 -20.61 -15.08 12.66
C LEU A 112 -19.13 -15.17 13.01
N ASN A 113 -18.74 -16.34 13.48
CA ASN A 113 -17.39 -16.68 13.88
C ASN A 113 -16.73 -17.55 12.80
N PRO A 114 -15.58 -17.17 12.23
CA PRO A 114 -14.95 -17.91 11.13
C PRO A 114 -14.53 -19.33 11.50
N TRP A 115 -14.24 -19.56 12.77
CA TRP A 115 -13.82 -20.88 13.25
C TRP A 115 -15.01 -21.84 13.45
N ARG A 116 -16.15 -21.30 13.89
CA ARG A 116 -17.36 -22.08 14.12
C ARG A 116 -18.27 -22.14 12.89
N ASP A 117 -18.38 -21.01 12.19
CA ASP A 117 -19.32 -20.82 11.08
C ASP A 117 -18.63 -20.82 9.71
N CYS A 118 -17.51 -21.53 9.58
CA CYS A 118 -16.61 -21.47 8.42
C CYS A 118 -17.31 -21.71 7.07
N ALA A 119 -18.31 -22.56 7.02
CA ALA A 119 -19.06 -22.85 5.79
C ALA A 119 -19.85 -21.65 5.23
N LYS A 120 -20.05 -20.60 6.03
CA LYS A 120 -20.77 -19.39 5.62
C LYS A 120 -19.87 -18.32 5.02
N PHE A 121 -18.55 -18.46 5.14
CA PHE A 121 -17.57 -17.52 4.60
C PHE A 121 -17.25 -17.83 3.12
N GLY A 122 -16.89 -16.80 2.37
CA GLY A 122 -16.65 -16.92 0.93
C GLY A 122 -17.92 -17.12 0.12
N SER A 123 -19.05 -16.67 0.65
CA SER A 123 -20.35 -16.75 -0.04
C SER A 123 -20.39 -15.89 -1.29
N MET A 124 -19.65 -14.78 -1.28
CA MET A 124 -19.62 -13.72 -2.31
C MET A 124 -21.02 -13.14 -2.59
N ILE A 125 -21.90 -13.19 -1.61
CA ILE A 125 -23.25 -12.61 -1.67
C ILE A 125 -23.30 -11.41 -0.73
N LEU A 126 -23.58 -10.23 -1.29
CA LEU A 126 -23.77 -9.02 -0.49
C LEU A 126 -24.93 -9.21 0.48
N ARG A 127 -24.66 -9.14 1.79
CA ARG A 127 -25.64 -9.49 2.83
C ARG A 127 -26.68 -8.41 2.99
N GLU A 128 -27.94 -8.78 2.88
CA GLU A 128 -29.06 -7.85 2.96
C GLU A 128 -29.19 -7.18 4.33
N GLU A 129 -28.89 -7.89 5.40
CA GLU A 129 -28.92 -7.34 6.76
C GLU A 129 -27.90 -6.23 7.00
N ARG A 130 -26.79 -6.25 6.24
CA ARG A 130 -25.73 -5.21 6.26
C ARG A 130 -25.95 -4.12 5.21
N PHE A 131 -26.59 -4.48 4.11
CA PHE A 131 -26.79 -3.63 2.93
C PHE A 131 -28.27 -3.67 2.50
N PRO A 132 -29.17 -3.15 3.32
CA PRO A 132 -30.62 -3.33 3.13
C PRO A 132 -31.20 -2.65 1.89
N SER A 133 -30.53 -1.62 1.35
CA SER A 133 -30.99 -0.96 0.12
C SER A 133 -30.63 -1.71 -1.17
N PHE A 134 -29.76 -2.71 -1.09
CA PHE A 134 -29.29 -3.46 -2.26
C PHE A 134 -30.09 -4.76 -2.41
N LYS A 135 -31.10 -4.75 -3.27
CA LYS A 135 -32.05 -5.86 -3.47
C LYS A 135 -31.79 -6.63 -4.76
N GLY A 136 -32.40 -7.80 -4.89
CA GLY A 136 -32.35 -8.66 -6.06
C GLY A 136 -31.40 -9.85 -5.92
N SER A 137 -31.04 -10.44 -7.06
CA SER A 137 -30.09 -11.54 -7.13
C SER A 137 -28.66 -11.12 -6.73
N PRO A 138 -27.74 -12.04 -6.45
CA PRO A 138 -26.38 -11.71 -6.03
C PRO A 138 -25.68 -10.72 -6.99
N GLU A 139 -25.76 -10.97 -8.29
CA GLU A 139 -25.17 -10.10 -9.32
C GLU A 139 -25.85 -8.73 -9.39
N GLN A 140 -27.17 -8.65 -9.23
CA GLN A 140 -27.92 -7.39 -9.25
C GLN A 140 -27.54 -6.51 -8.03
N ARG A 141 -27.41 -7.09 -6.84
CA ARG A 141 -26.95 -6.40 -5.64
C ARG A 141 -25.56 -5.83 -5.83
N LEU A 142 -24.63 -6.64 -6.33
CA LEU A 142 -23.26 -6.22 -6.62
C LEU A 142 -23.23 -5.11 -7.68
N LYS A 143 -24.02 -5.23 -8.77
CA LYS A 143 -24.09 -4.23 -9.83
C LYS A 143 -24.57 -2.87 -9.30
N THR A 144 -25.60 -2.88 -8.45
CA THR A 144 -26.10 -1.64 -7.81
C THR A 144 -25.02 -1.02 -6.92
N LEU A 145 -24.27 -1.85 -6.18
CA LEU A 145 -23.18 -1.37 -5.34
C LEU A 145 -22.01 -0.82 -6.17
N VAL A 146 -21.62 -1.49 -7.26
CA VAL A 146 -20.59 -1.03 -8.20
C VAL A 146 -20.95 0.36 -8.74
N ASN A 147 -22.18 0.54 -9.22
CA ASN A 147 -22.66 1.82 -9.75
C ASN A 147 -22.59 2.91 -8.67
N LYS A 148 -23.12 2.64 -7.47
CA LYS A 148 -23.07 3.60 -6.37
C LYS A 148 -21.65 4.03 -5.98
N VAL A 149 -20.70 3.11 -6.00
CA VAL A 149 -19.28 3.40 -5.72
C VAL A 149 -18.68 4.27 -6.83
N LYS A 150 -18.95 3.96 -8.10
CA LYS A 150 -18.48 4.75 -9.24
C LYS A 150 -19.09 6.15 -9.26
N ASP A 151 -20.38 6.29 -8.94
CA ASP A 151 -21.08 7.58 -8.84
C ASP A 151 -20.49 8.51 -7.76
N LEU A 152 -19.83 7.93 -6.75
CA LEU A 152 -19.10 8.66 -5.73
C LEU A 152 -17.66 9.02 -6.14
N GLY A 153 -17.28 8.71 -7.37
CA GLY A 153 -16.01 9.08 -7.98
C GLY A 153 -14.88 8.06 -7.76
N TRP A 154 -15.14 6.90 -7.19
CA TRP A 154 -14.15 5.84 -7.10
C TRP A 154 -13.92 5.17 -8.45
N ARG A 155 -12.70 4.67 -8.67
CA ARG A 155 -12.34 3.93 -9.88
C ARG A 155 -13.25 2.71 -10.11
N GLY A 156 -13.56 1.98 -9.06
CA GLY A 156 -14.39 0.80 -9.09
C GLY A 156 -14.56 0.16 -7.72
N LEU A 157 -15.23 -0.98 -7.68
CA LEU A 157 -15.45 -1.78 -6.48
C LEU A 157 -14.47 -2.94 -6.43
N GLY A 158 -13.81 -3.11 -5.29
CA GLY A 158 -13.04 -4.28 -4.92
C GLY A 158 -13.75 -5.09 -3.82
N LEU A 159 -13.54 -6.39 -3.81
CA LEU A 159 -14.10 -7.31 -2.83
C LEU A 159 -13.01 -8.19 -2.23
N TRP A 160 -12.97 -8.25 -0.91
CA TRP A 160 -12.22 -9.26 -0.18
C TRP A 160 -12.95 -10.60 -0.27
N VAL A 161 -12.21 -11.68 -0.45
CA VAL A 161 -12.77 -13.03 -0.59
C VAL A 161 -11.98 -14.02 0.26
N ALA A 162 -12.70 -14.72 1.13
CA ALA A 162 -12.15 -15.88 1.82
C ALA A 162 -12.15 -17.10 0.88
N PRO A 163 -11.02 -17.75 0.64
CA PRO A 163 -10.98 -19.02 -0.06
C PRO A 163 -11.47 -20.15 0.86
N GLN A 164 -12.72 -20.09 1.20
CA GLN A 164 -13.33 -20.94 2.20
C GLN A 164 -13.94 -22.19 1.56
N MET A 165 -15.01 -22.09 0.86
CA MET A 165 -15.68 -23.16 0.12
C MET A 165 -15.64 -24.50 0.88
N THR A 166 -16.11 -24.46 2.11
CA THR A 166 -16.09 -25.62 2.98
C THR A 166 -17.45 -26.30 2.99
N GLY A 167 -17.48 -27.59 3.30
CA GLY A 167 -18.70 -28.28 3.65
C GLY A 167 -19.15 -27.90 5.06
N GLU A 168 -18.87 -28.72 6.05
CA GLU A 168 -19.37 -28.54 7.43
C GLU A 168 -18.33 -27.90 8.36
N SER A 169 -17.05 -28.00 8.04
CA SER A 169 -15.97 -27.55 8.92
C SER A 169 -14.67 -27.24 8.15
N TRP A 170 -13.68 -26.70 8.83
CA TRP A 170 -12.34 -26.51 8.33
C TRP A 170 -11.66 -27.79 7.83
N VAL A 171 -12.07 -28.93 8.37
CA VAL A 171 -11.49 -30.24 8.05
C VAL A 171 -12.25 -30.92 6.92
N LYS A 172 -13.58 -30.76 6.89
CA LYS A 172 -14.45 -31.40 5.88
C LYS A 172 -14.75 -30.41 4.75
N LEU A 173 -13.81 -30.28 3.83
CA LEU A 173 -13.94 -29.43 2.65
C LEU A 173 -14.81 -30.10 1.59
N LEU A 174 -15.52 -29.28 0.78
CA LEU A 174 -16.23 -29.76 -0.40
C LEU A 174 -15.25 -30.40 -1.41
N PRO A 175 -15.69 -31.41 -2.17
CA PRO A 175 -14.92 -31.96 -3.29
C PRO A 175 -14.53 -30.85 -4.27
N PHE A 176 -13.35 -30.98 -4.87
CA PHE A 176 -12.81 -29.93 -5.74
C PHE A 176 -13.69 -29.67 -6.98
N ALA A 177 -14.37 -30.71 -7.50
CA ALA A 177 -15.29 -30.55 -8.64
C ALA A 177 -16.48 -29.64 -8.29
N GLU A 178 -17.10 -29.82 -7.12
CA GLU A 178 -18.20 -28.97 -6.65
C GLU A 178 -17.74 -27.52 -6.39
N VAL A 179 -16.54 -27.37 -5.83
CA VAL A 179 -15.92 -26.06 -5.63
C VAL A 179 -15.68 -25.32 -6.95
N LYS A 180 -15.29 -26.04 -8.00
CA LYS A 180 -15.01 -25.45 -9.31
C LYS A 180 -16.23 -24.78 -9.91
N ASP A 181 -17.38 -25.45 -9.92
CA ASP A 181 -18.60 -24.90 -10.52
C ASP A 181 -19.18 -23.75 -9.70
N ASP A 182 -19.16 -23.90 -8.37
CA ASP A 182 -19.60 -22.84 -7.46
C ASP A 182 -18.72 -21.59 -7.57
N LEU A 183 -17.40 -21.75 -7.62
CA LEU A 183 -16.46 -20.65 -7.79
C LEU A 183 -16.65 -19.94 -9.13
N ARG A 184 -16.81 -20.70 -10.22
CA ARG A 184 -17.09 -20.13 -11.55
C ARG A 184 -18.36 -19.27 -11.54
N ARG A 185 -19.44 -19.78 -10.93
CA ARG A 185 -20.70 -19.03 -10.77
C ARG A 185 -20.50 -17.74 -10.00
N LYS A 186 -19.79 -17.76 -8.88
CA LYS A 186 -19.53 -16.59 -8.03
C LYS A 186 -18.65 -15.54 -8.73
N ILE A 187 -17.61 -15.97 -9.41
CA ILE A 187 -16.80 -15.06 -10.24
C ILE A 187 -17.66 -14.49 -11.39
N GLY A 188 -18.58 -15.27 -11.95
CA GLY A 188 -19.57 -14.81 -12.92
C GLY A 188 -20.43 -13.65 -12.40
N TRP A 189 -20.94 -13.73 -11.17
CA TRP A 189 -21.67 -12.62 -10.54
C TRP A 189 -20.83 -11.34 -10.45
N CYS A 190 -19.56 -11.48 -10.06
CA CYS A 190 -18.64 -10.34 -9.98
C CYS A 190 -18.38 -9.74 -11.36
N ALA A 191 -18.18 -10.58 -12.38
CA ALA A 191 -17.94 -10.17 -13.75
C ALA A 191 -19.15 -9.41 -14.33
N GLU A 192 -20.35 -9.97 -14.21
CA GLU A 192 -21.60 -9.36 -14.67
C GLU A 192 -21.91 -8.04 -13.97
N ALA A 193 -21.61 -7.95 -12.67
CA ALA A 193 -21.76 -6.74 -11.88
C ALA A 193 -20.72 -5.65 -12.23
N GLY A 194 -19.60 -5.99 -12.87
CA GLY A 194 -18.51 -5.08 -13.18
C GLY A 194 -17.60 -4.78 -11.98
N VAL A 195 -17.43 -5.77 -11.09
CA VAL A 195 -16.41 -5.73 -10.02
C VAL A 195 -15.04 -5.67 -10.66
N SER A 196 -14.20 -4.74 -10.23
CA SER A 196 -12.90 -4.46 -10.84
C SER A 196 -11.71 -5.10 -10.11
N TYR A 197 -11.92 -5.59 -8.88
CA TYR A 197 -10.83 -6.06 -8.05
C TYR A 197 -11.29 -7.15 -7.08
N ILE A 198 -10.52 -8.22 -6.94
CA ILE A 198 -10.72 -9.27 -5.94
C ILE A 198 -9.44 -9.41 -5.11
N LYS A 199 -9.57 -9.33 -3.77
CA LYS A 199 -8.52 -9.63 -2.79
C LYS A 199 -8.78 -11.00 -2.19
N VAL A 200 -8.01 -12.00 -2.60
CA VAL A 200 -8.08 -13.36 -2.06
C VAL A 200 -7.16 -13.49 -0.86
N ASP A 201 -7.73 -13.75 0.29
CA ASP A 201 -7.03 -13.68 1.56
C ASP A 201 -6.95 -15.04 2.29
N TRP A 202 -7.22 -15.06 3.58
CA TRP A 202 -7.23 -16.25 4.41
C TRP A 202 -8.54 -17.05 4.27
N GLY A 203 -8.48 -18.32 4.61
CA GLY A 203 -9.62 -19.23 4.62
C GLY A 203 -9.17 -20.67 4.63
N ALA A 204 -10.11 -21.61 4.66
CA ALA A 204 -9.80 -23.04 4.74
C ALA A 204 -8.93 -23.54 3.56
N ARG A 205 -9.02 -22.88 2.40
CA ARG A 205 -8.22 -23.17 1.20
C ARG A 205 -7.14 -22.12 0.94
N ASP A 206 -6.72 -21.38 1.95
CA ASP A 206 -5.74 -20.31 1.75
C ASP A 206 -4.40 -20.82 1.23
N GLY A 207 -4.00 -22.04 1.61
CA GLY A 207 -2.81 -22.75 1.11
C GLY A 207 -3.03 -23.60 -0.15
N ASP A 208 -4.26 -23.65 -0.66
CA ASP A 208 -4.60 -24.44 -1.86
C ASP A 208 -4.25 -23.66 -3.13
N ILE A 209 -3.08 -23.96 -3.70
CA ILE A 209 -2.58 -23.29 -4.90
C ILE A 209 -3.48 -23.54 -6.11
N ALA A 210 -4.05 -24.75 -6.22
CA ALA A 210 -4.94 -25.09 -7.33
C ALA A 210 -6.23 -24.25 -7.28
N TYR A 211 -6.81 -24.05 -6.09
CA TYR A 211 -7.96 -23.18 -5.88
C TYR A 211 -7.65 -21.72 -6.25
N ARG A 212 -6.52 -21.19 -5.78
CA ARG A 212 -6.10 -19.81 -6.09
C ARG A 212 -5.85 -19.60 -7.59
N LYS A 213 -5.23 -20.57 -8.25
CA LYS A 213 -5.00 -20.55 -9.70
C LYS A 213 -6.33 -20.60 -10.48
N LEU A 214 -7.26 -21.45 -10.04
CA LEU A 214 -8.59 -21.56 -10.64
C LEU A 214 -9.36 -20.24 -10.56
N MET A 215 -9.32 -19.55 -9.41
CA MET A 215 -9.93 -18.23 -9.23
C MET A 215 -9.36 -17.19 -10.21
N SER A 216 -8.04 -17.12 -10.35
CA SER A 216 -7.39 -16.23 -11.33
C SER A 216 -7.76 -16.60 -12.76
N SER A 217 -7.88 -17.89 -13.07
CA SER A 217 -8.25 -18.37 -14.41
C SER A 217 -9.68 -17.98 -14.78
N PHE A 218 -10.63 -18.15 -13.86
CA PHE A 218 -12.02 -17.75 -14.09
C PHE A 218 -12.18 -16.23 -14.18
N ALA A 219 -11.47 -15.47 -13.36
CA ALA A 219 -11.48 -14.02 -13.49
C ALA A 219 -10.96 -13.56 -14.85
N LYS A 220 -9.85 -14.15 -15.32
CA LYS A 220 -9.29 -13.83 -16.63
C LYS A 220 -10.21 -14.22 -17.79
N GLU A 221 -10.95 -15.32 -17.67
CA GLU A 221 -11.89 -15.79 -18.66
C GLU A 221 -13.17 -14.92 -18.71
N LEU A 222 -13.74 -14.60 -17.55
CA LEU A 222 -15.06 -13.99 -17.45
C LEU A 222 -15.00 -12.45 -17.38
N ALA A 223 -13.92 -11.87 -16.87
CA ALA A 223 -13.70 -10.45 -16.73
C ALA A 223 -12.19 -10.13 -16.83
N PRO A 224 -11.60 -10.06 -18.05
CA PRO A 224 -10.16 -9.92 -18.26
C PRO A 224 -9.52 -8.71 -17.59
N ASP A 225 -10.28 -7.65 -17.36
CA ASP A 225 -9.83 -6.42 -16.70
C ASP A 225 -9.95 -6.48 -15.16
N MET A 226 -10.54 -7.53 -14.61
CA MET A 226 -10.66 -7.73 -13.18
C MET A 226 -9.30 -8.15 -12.60
N VAL A 227 -8.80 -7.36 -11.65
CA VAL A 227 -7.54 -7.67 -10.97
C VAL A 227 -7.78 -8.70 -9.87
N VAL A 228 -7.07 -9.81 -9.91
CA VAL A 228 -7.04 -10.77 -8.81
C VAL A 228 -5.74 -10.62 -8.03
N LYS A 229 -5.87 -10.08 -6.83
CA LYS A 229 -4.78 -9.99 -5.86
C LYS A 229 -4.83 -11.16 -4.91
N HIS A 230 -3.75 -11.91 -4.85
CA HIS A 230 -3.58 -12.90 -3.81
C HIS A 230 -2.80 -12.31 -2.64
N CYS A 231 -3.36 -12.52 -1.44
CA CYS A 231 -2.66 -12.28 -0.19
C CYS A 231 -2.37 -13.64 0.44
N ARG A 232 -1.26 -13.72 1.14
CA ARG A 232 -0.92 -14.93 1.88
C ARG A 232 -0.47 -14.56 3.27
N THR A 233 -1.25 -15.01 4.25
CA THR A 233 -0.80 -15.12 5.63
C THR A 233 -0.40 -16.55 5.86
N LEU A 234 0.52 -16.79 6.72
CA LEU A 234 1.05 -18.13 6.92
C LEU A 234 0.89 -18.62 8.35
N GLY A 235 -0.08 -18.07 9.06
CA GLY A 235 -0.37 -18.47 10.42
C GLY A 235 0.69 -18.06 11.43
N ILE A 236 1.78 -17.39 10.97
CA ILE A 236 2.67 -16.65 11.86
C ILE A 236 2.40 -15.18 11.60
N PRO A 237 1.89 -14.51 12.57
CA PRO A 237 1.36 -13.16 12.39
C PRO A 237 2.44 -12.11 12.27
N ILE A 238 3.70 -12.43 12.58
CA ILE A 238 4.75 -11.44 12.62
C ILE A 238 6.05 -12.05 12.14
N ASN A 239 6.67 -11.36 11.23
CA ASN A 239 7.97 -11.71 10.73
C ASN A 239 9.01 -11.87 11.80
N GLY A 240 9.66 -13.01 11.79
CA GLY A 240 10.71 -13.34 12.72
C GLY A 240 10.24 -13.55 14.14
N VAL A 241 8.93 -13.55 14.42
CA VAL A 241 8.40 -13.92 15.72
C VAL A 241 7.83 -15.33 15.62
N SER A 242 8.42 -16.26 16.29
CA SER A 242 7.91 -17.62 16.43
C SER A 242 7.67 -17.96 17.89
N LYS A 243 6.57 -18.66 18.16
CA LYS A 243 6.37 -19.27 19.47
C LYS A 243 7.24 -20.51 19.55
N VAL A 244 8.12 -20.56 20.53
CA VAL A 244 8.95 -21.73 20.84
C VAL A 244 8.61 -22.19 22.23
N THR A 245 8.22 -23.45 22.37
CA THR A 245 8.06 -24.08 23.68
C THR A 245 9.40 -24.60 24.14
N LYS A 246 9.97 -23.99 25.17
CA LYS A 246 11.21 -24.45 25.81
C LYS A 246 10.94 -24.71 27.29
N ASN A 247 11.17 -25.94 27.72
CA ASN A 247 10.92 -26.39 29.10
C ASN A 247 9.48 -26.16 29.58
N GLY A 248 8.49 -26.43 28.72
CA GLY A 248 7.06 -26.28 29.06
C GLY A 248 6.54 -24.83 29.07
N ALA A 249 7.38 -23.83 28.87
CA ALA A 249 6.99 -22.43 28.77
C ALA A 249 7.00 -21.96 27.30
N GLU A 250 5.89 -21.38 26.86
CA GLU A 250 5.87 -20.69 25.57
C GLU A 250 6.78 -19.44 25.63
N ARG A 251 7.76 -19.41 24.76
CA ARG A 251 8.60 -18.23 24.54
C ARG A 251 8.38 -17.72 23.14
N ILE A 252 8.30 -16.42 23.01
CA ILE A 252 8.32 -15.78 21.71
C ILE A 252 9.78 -15.54 21.36
N VAL A 253 10.23 -16.17 20.28
CA VAL A 253 11.56 -15.92 19.71
C VAL A 253 11.39 -14.95 18.56
N ILE A 254 12.03 -13.79 18.69
CA ILE A 254 12.08 -12.78 17.63
C ILE A 254 13.29 -13.11 16.78
N GLY A 255 13.07 -13.50 15.54
CA GLY A 255 14.13 -13.62 14.54
C GLY A 255 14.70 -12.24 14.19
N ASN A 256 15.80 -12.22 13.47
CA ASN A 256 16.48 -10.99 13.03
C ASN A 256 15.73 -10.22 11.91
N GLY A 257 14.45 -10.50 11.71
CA GLY A 257 13.60 -9.83 10.71
C GLY A 257 13.89 -10.20 9.26
N ARG A 258 14.85 -11.04 9.00
CA ARG A 258 15.16 -11.48 7.63
C ARG A 258 14.32 -12.68 7.23
N TRP A 259 13.67 -12.52 6.10
CA TRP A 259 12.81 -13.56 5.50
C TRP A 259 13.60 -14.66 4.75
N GLU A 260 14.88 -14.54 4.73
CA GLU A 260 15.80 -15.47 4.05
C GLU A 260 16.30 -16.62 4.96
N GLY A 261 15.59 -16.90 6.05
CA GLY A 261 15.91 -18.00 6.96
C GLY A 261 15.67 -19.39 6.36
N ASP A 262 16.35 -20.39 6.92
CA ASP A 262 16.27 -21.80 6.47
C ASP A 262 15.20 -22.64 7.19
N GLY A 263 14.37 -22.02 8.02
CA GLY A 263 13.30 -22.70 8.76
C GLY A 263 12.26 -23.35 7.85
N ALA A 264 11.65 -24.43 8.30
CA ALA A 264 10.60 -25.14 7.54
C ALA A 264 9.42 -24.24 7.18
N PHE A 265 9.15 -23.24 8.03
CA PHE A 265 8.13 -22.23 7.79
C PHE A 265 8.51 -21.33 6.62
N ASP A 266 9.71 -20.77 6.61
CA ASP A 266 10.20 -19.89 5.54
C ASP A 266 10.23 -20.62 4.19
N LYS A 267 10.58 -21.90 4.17
CA LYS A 267 10.54 -22.73 2.96
C LYS A 267 9.12 -22.87 2.40
N ARG A 268 8.13 -23.07 3.27
CA ARG A 268 6.71 -23.17 2.86
C ARG A 268 6.18 -21.86 2.35
N VAL A 269 6.50 -20.74 3.01
CA VAL A 269 6.13 -19.39 2.56
C VAL A 269 6.68 -19.11 1.18
N ARG A 270 7.96 -19.37 0.99
CA ARG A 270 8.65 -19.17 -0.29
C ARG A 270 8.02 -20.02 -1.38
N TYR A 271 7.79 -21.30 -1.12
CA TYR A 271 7.13 -22.18 -2.09
C TYR A 271 5.78 -21.62 -2.53
N HIS A 272 4.92 -21.23 -1.60
CA HIS A 272 3.61 -20.66 -1.94
C HIS A 272 3.75 -19.34 -2.71
N ALA A 273 4.64 -18.45 -2.30
CA ALA A 273 4.89 -17.20 -2.98
C ALA A 273 5.39 -17.42 -4.41
N GLU A 274 6.35 -18.31 -4.63
CA GLU A 274 6.87 -18.68 -5.95
C GLU A 274 5.77 -19.24 -6.87
N GLN A 275 4.85 -20.03 -6.34
CA GLN A 275 3.70 -20.54 -7.11
C GLN A 275 2.71 -19.42 -7.47
N ILE A 276 2.32 -18.60 -6.48
CA ILE A 276 1.31 -17.55 -6.66
C ILE A 276 1.81 -16.43 -7.58
N LEU A 277 3.07 -16.06 -7.50
CA LEU A 277 3.69 -15.05 -8.35
C LEU A 277 3.58 -15.34 -9.86
N GLN A 278 3.42 -16.61 -10.23
CA GLN A 278 3.30 -17.03 -11.64
C GLN A 278 1.94 -16.75 -12.27
N PHE A 279 0.88 -16.62 -11.48
CA PHE A 279 -0.48 -16.47 -12.01
C PHE A 279 -1.30 -15.32 -11.42
N SER A 280 -0.83 -14.69 -10.34
CA SER A 280 -1.51 -13.57 -9.69
C SER A 280 -1.33 -12.28 -10.51
N ASP A 281 -2.37 -11.45 -10.61
CA ASP A 281 -2.21 -10.11 -11.17
C ASP A 281 -1.46 -9.20 -10.20
N SER A 282 -1.75 -9.35 -8.90
CA SER A 282 -1.06 -8.64 -7.84
C SER A 282 -0.85 -9.58 -6.66
N PHE A 283 0.29 -9.49 -6.03
CA PHE A 283 0.64 -10.36 -4.90
C PHE A 283 1.25 -9.59 -3.74
N ARG A 284 0.86 -10.00 -2.55
CA ARG A 284 1.40 -9.48 -1.30
C ARG A 284 1.49 -10.58 -0.27
N ILE A 285 2.54 -10.53 0.53
CA ILE A 285 2.58 -11.18 1.83
C ILE A 285 2.36 -10.13 2.88
N TYR A 286 1.38 -10.36 3.74
CA TYR A 286 1.26 -9.57 4.93
C TYR A 286 1.73 -10.22 6.18
N ASP A 287 2.22 -9.45 7.05
CA ASP A 287 2.67 -9.69 8.39
C ASP A 287 3.25 -8.40 8.95
N MET A 288 2.83 -7.28 8.38
CA MET A 288 3.33 -5.99 8.82
C MET A 288 2.81 -5.69 10.20
N VAL A 289 3.73 -5.41 11.09
CA VAL A 289 3.43 -4.93 12.43
C VAL A 289 3.62 -3.43 12.45
N GLU A 290 2.54 -2.73 12.71
CA GLU A 290 2.66 -1.31 13.00
C GLU A 290 3.37 -1.12 14.36
N PRO A 291 4.22 -0.15 14.49
CA PRO A 291 4.64 0.91 13.57
C PRO A 291 5.79 0.58 12.64
N LEU A 292 6.34 -0.63 12.65
CA LEU A 292 7.51 -1.03 11.85
C LEU A 292 7.21 -1.26 10.35
N PHE A 293 6.02 -0.88 9.88
CA PHE A 293 5.54 -1.25 8.55
C PHE A 293 6.40 -0.75 7.38
N VAL A 294 7.09 0.39 7.49
CA VAL A 294 7.91 0.91 6.38
C VAL A 294 9.08 0.00 6.10
N ILE A 295 9.87 -0.31 7.13
CA ILE A 295 11.06 -1.16 6.98
C ILE A 295 10.68 -2.59 6.60
N GLN A 296 9.58 -3.12 7.16
CA GLN A 296 9.04 -4.42 6.78
C GLN A 296 8.58 -4.43 5.32
N ALA A 297 7.90 -3.37 4.86
CA ALA A 297 7.45 -3.27 3.47
C ALA A 297 8.61 -3.23 2.49
N VAL A 298 9.69 -2.50 2.79
CA VAL A 298 10.90 -2.46 1.96
C VAL A 298 11.54 -3.84 1.87
N GLU A 299 11.73 -4.52 2.99
CA GLU A 299 12.31 -5.87 3.03
C GLU A 299 11.45 -6.85 2.23
N ARG A 300 10.14 -6.87 2.44
CA ARG A 300 9.20 -7.75 1.76
C ARG A 300 9.11 -7.49 0.27
N ALA A 301 8.99 -6.24 -0.11
CA ALA A 301 8.88 -5.85 -1.50
C ALA A 301 10.10 -6.31 -2.32
N GLN A 302 11.31 -6.07 -1.82
CA GLN A 302 12.53 -6.47 -2.51
C GLN A 302 12.68 -7.99 -2.61
N VAL A 303 12.31 -8.74 -1.55
CA VAL A 303 12.34 -10.21 -1.58
C VAL A 303 11.35 -10.75 -2.61
N LEU A 304 10.12 -10.26 -2.61
CA LEU A 304 9.08 -10.70 -3.56
C LEU A 304 9.43 -10.36 -5.01
N MET A 305 9.97 -9.17 -5.27
CA MET A 305 10.42 -8.80 -6.63
C MET A 305 11.51 -9.75 -7.12
N ARG A 306 12.53 -10.03 -6.31
CA ARG A 306 13.60 -10.98 -6.65
C ARG A 306 13.09 -12.40 -6.84
N MET A 307 12.13 -12.84 -6.02
CA MET A 307 11.49 -14.15 -6.20
C MET A 307 10.72 -14.21 -7.54
N ALA A 308 9.96 -13.17 -7.86
CA ALA A 308 9.22 -13.09 -9.12
C ALA A 308 10.17 -13.10 -10.33
N GLU A 309 11.28 -12.40 -10.26
CA GLU A 309 12.34 -12.42 -11.29
C GLU A 309 12.91 -13.84 -11.47
N LYS A 310 13.21 -14.54 -10.36
CA LYS A 310 13.75 -15.91 -10.37
C LYS A 310 12.79 -16.90 -11.04
N VAL A 311 11.52 -16.86 -10.68
CA VAL A 311 10.52 -17.83 -11.21
C VAL A 311 9.92 -17.41 -12.55
N GLY A 312 10.25 -16.22 -13.06
CA GLY A 312 9.65 -15.67 -14.27
C GLY A 312 8.19 -15.24 -14.07
N GLY A 313 7.83 -14.87 -12.85
CA GLY A 313 6.50 -14.38 -12.49
C GLY A 313 6.18 -13.02 -13.10
N SER A 314 4.90 -12.75 -13.34
CA SER A 314 4.41 -11.50 -13.95
C SER A 314 3.43 -10.73 -13.06
N SER A 315 3.53 -10.89 -11.75
CA SER A 315 2.67 -10.20 -10.79
C SER A 315 3.14 -8.78 -10.52
N HIS A 316 2.20 -7.86 -10.30
CA HIS A 316 2.50 -6.64 -9.59
C HIS A 316 2.77 -6.98 -8.11
N ILE A 317 3.92 -6.56 -7.59
CA ILE A 317 4.13 -6.60 -6.14
C ILE A 317 3.32 -5.46 -5.53
N ASN A 318 2.55 -5.77 -4.50
CA ASN A 318 1.70 -4.80 -3.82
C ASN A 318 2.26 -4.47 -2.42
N VAL A 319 2.27 -3.20 -2.09
CA VAL A 319 2.55 -2.70 -0.74
C VAL A 319 1.38 -1.88 -0.23
N GLU A 320 1.13 -1.94 1.07
CA GLU A 320 0.08 -1.14 1.71
C GLU A 320 0.67 -0.06 2.60
N ASP A 321 0.03 1.11 2.58
CA ASP A 321 0.34 2.28 3.42
C ASP A 321 1.77 2.84 3.33
N VAL A 322 2.53 2.47 2.30
CA VAL A 322 3.84 3.06 1.98
C VAL A 322 3.83 3.58 0.53
N PRO A 323 3.09 4.68 0.26
CA PRO A 323 2.86 5.17 -1.11
C PRO A 323 4.14 5.48 -1.88
N TYR A 324 5.14 6.05 -1.21
CA TYR A 324 6.38 6.44 -1.86
C TYR A 324 7.29 5.25 -2.21
N LEU A 325 7.21 4.16 -1.45
CA LEU A 325 7.83 2.90 -1.84
C LEU A 325 7.18 2.33 -3.12
N ALA A 326 5.83 2.35 -3.16
CA ALA A 326 5.09 1.91 -4.35
C ALA A 326 5.44 2.77 -5.58
N ALA A 327 5.49 4.10 -5.42
CA ALA A 327 5.81 5.03 -6.48
C ALA A 327 7.25 4.86 -6.98
N SER A 328 8.23 4.78 -6.08
CA SER A 328 9.66 4.75 -6.44
C SER A 328 10.15 3.42 -7.00
N LEU A 329 9.44 2.32 -6.78
CA LEU A 329 9.80 1.00 -7.31
C LEU A 329 8.75 0.43 -8.29
N ALA A 330 7.86 1.28 -8.82
CA ALA A 330 6.81 0.91 -9.77
C ALA A 330 5.97 -0.31 -9.30
N MET A 331 5.50 -0.26 -8.05
CA MET A 331 4.67 -1.29 -7.45
C MET A 331 3.19 -0.86 -7.37
N ALA A 332 2.30 -1.83 -7.24
CA ALA A 332 0.91 -1.56 -6.92
C ALA A 332 0.77 -1.05 -5.48
N MET A 333 -0.17 -0.14 -5.24
CA MET A 333 -0.39 0.50 -3.95
C MET A 333 -1.74 0.10 -3.35
N GLY A 334 -1.69 -0.37 -2.12
CA GLY A 334 -2.85 -0.44 -1.25
C GLY A 334 -2.83 0.71 -0.23
N VAL A 335 -4.00 1.19 0.13
CA VAL A 335 -4.20 2.16 1.19
C VAL A 335 -5.21 1.59 2.17
N MET A 336 -4.85 1.51 3.44
CA MET A 336 -5.76 1.04 4.50
C MET A 336 -6.10 2.16 5.49
N ARG A 337 -5.26 3.19 5.58
CA ARG A 337 -5.46 4.35 6.45
C ARG A 337 -6.65 5.20 6.00
N ALA A 338 -7.32 5.80 6.97
CA ALA A 338 -8.40 6.76 6.74
C ALA A 338 -7.86 8.18 6.97
N ASN A 339 -8.18 9.13 6.09
CA ASN A 339 -7.69 10.52 6.17
C ASN A 339 -8.65 11.48 6.88
N ILE A 340 -9.67 10.98 7.55
CA ILE A 340 -10.68 11.81 8.25
C ILE A 340 -10.68 11.64 9.77
N TRP A 341 -9.92 10.67 10.28
CA TRP A 341 -9.88 10.44 11.72
C TRP A 341 -8.94 11.43 12.40
N PRO A 342 -9.33 12.01 13.55
CA PRO A 342 -8.44 12.87 14.31
C PRO A 342 -7.20 12.07 14.73
N LYS A 343 -6.08 12.79 14.80
CA LYS A 343 -4.84 12.27 15.38
C LYS A 343 -5.12 11.79 16.79
N ARG A 344 -4.72 10.57 17.11
CA ARG A 344 -4.68 10.05 18.47
C ARG A 344 -3.25 10.18 18.98
N GLU A 345 -3.07 10.56 20.24
CA GLU A 345 -1.74 10.60 20.86
C GLU A 345 -1.01 9.24 20.79
N SER A 346 -1.77 8.14 20.73
CA SER A 346 -1.26 6.78 20.54
C SER A 346 -0.92 6.41 19.09
N ASP A 347 -1.29 7.24 18.11
CA ASP A 347 -1.02 6.95 16.69
C ASP A 347 0.44 7.29 16.37
N VAL A 348 1.33 6.35 16.64
CA VAL A 348 2.78 6.47 16.39
C VAL A 348 3.08 6.89 14.95
N VAL A 349 2.24 6.51 14.01
CA VAL A 349 2.41 6.73 12.57
C VAL A 349 1.62 7.92 12.03
N CYS A 350 0.72 8.52 12.79
CA CYS A 350 -0.12 9.66 12.35
C CYS A 350 -0.71 9.50 10.94
N ARG A 351 -1.28 8.35 10.62
CA ARG A 351 -1.67 7.97 9.27
C ARG A 351 -2.78 8.83 8.68
N CYS A 352 -3.69 9.27 9.52
CA CYS A 352 -4.86 10.03 9.06
C CYS A 352 -4.48 11.39 8.46
N GLU A 353 -3.35 11.95 8.85
CA GLU A 353 -2.92 13.28 8.40
C GLU A 353 -1.91 13.23 7.24
N ARG A 354 -1.86 12.11 6.49
CA ARG A 354 -0.89 11.89 5.40
C ARG A 354 -1.54 11.50 4.08
N ALA A 355 -2.68 12.11 3.75
CA ALA A 355 -3.37 11.87 2.49
C ALA A 355 -2.58 12.36 1.28
N GLY A 356 -1.77 13.40 1.46
CA GLY A 356 -0.92 13.98 0.42
C GLY A 356 0.09 12.99 -0.16
N GLU A 357 0.60 12.04 0.64
CA GLU A 357 1.48 10.98 0.11
C GLU A 357 0.75 10.09 -0.90
N VAL A 358 -0.51 9.75 -0.63
CA VAL A 358 -1.34 8.94 -1.55
C VAL A 358 -1.60 9.72 -2.84
N ALA A 359 -1.98 10.99 -2.73
CA ALA A 359 -2.26 11.84 -3.90
C ALA A 359 -1.01 12.01 -4.78
N ARG A 360 0.16 12.24 -4.19
CA ARG A 360 1.44 12.36 -4.91
C ARG A 360 1.86 11.06 -5.58
N ALA A 361 1.73 9.93 -4.89
CA ALA A 361 2.05 8.63 -5.45
C ALA A 361 1.13 8.27 -6.63
N VAL A 362 -0.18 8.52 -6.51
CA VAL A 362 -1.14 8.30 -7.59
C VAL A 362 -0.83 9.20 -8.79
N ALA A 363 -0.55 10.49 -8.55
CA ALA A 363 -0.18 11.43 -9.62
C ALA A 363 1.08 11.00 -10.35
N TRP A 364 2.10 10.52 -9.63
CA TRP A 364 3.28 9.91 -10.23
C TRP A 364 2.93 8.69 -11.07
N GLN A 365 2.09 7.80 -10.59
CA GLN A 365 1.69 6.59 -11.31
C GLN A 365 0.85 6.84 -12.57
N ARG A 366 0.26 8.02 -12.73
CA ARG A 366 -0.34 8.45 -14.00
C ARG A 366 0.73 8.70 -15.06
N LEU A 367 1.89 9.20 -14.64
CA LEU A 367 3.04 9.48 -15.49
C LEU A 367 3.95 8.26 -15.68
N ALA A 368 4.22 7.52 -14.60
CA ALA A 368 5.09 6.34 -14.54
C ALA A 368 4.35 5.17 -13.89
N PRO A 369 3.52 4.43 -14.65
CA PRO A 369 2.69 3.36 -14.13
C PRO A 369 3.49 2.26 -13.45
N PRO A 370 2.90 1.53 -12.48
CA PRO A 370 3.48 0.32 -11.94
C PRO A 370 3.74 -0.70 -13.04
N CYS A 371 4.84 -1.41 -12.93
CA CYS A 371 5.16 -2.50 -13.85
C CYS A 371 5.15 -3.85 -13.11
N ARG A 372 4.82 -4.89 -13.86
CA ARG A 372 4.91 -6.27 -13.36
C ARG A 372 6.38 -6.62 -13.12
N SER A 373 6.64 -7.48 -12.17
CA SER A 373 8.00 -7.98 -11.93
C SER A 373 8.45 -8.84 -13.10
N SER A 374 9.61 -8.55 -13.64
CA SER A 374 10.20 -9.28 -14.76
C SER A 374 11.73 -9.29 -14.64
N ARG A 375 12.39 -10.18 -15.38
CA ARG A 375 13.87 -10.23 -15.44
C ARG A 375 14.48 -9.00 -16.10
N SER A 376 13.72 -8.27 -16.91
CA SER A 376 14.18 -7.04 -17.57
C SER A 376 14.32 -5.85 -16.61
N PHE A 377 13.75 -5.96 -15.42
CA PHE A 377 13.84 -4.93 -14.38
C PHE A 377 14.34 -5.54 -13.07
N PRO A 378 15.64 -5.93 -13.00
CA PRO A 378 16.18 -6.64 -11.85
C PRO A 378 16.16 -5.75 -10.61
N THR A 379 15.86 -6.37 -9.47
CA THR A 379 15.91 -5.73 -8.16
C THR A 379 17.25 -6.00 -7.52
N ARG A 380 17.98 -4.94 -7.20
CA ARG A 380 19.28 -4.99 -6.52
C ARG A 380 19.19 -4.26 -5.19
N ARG A 381 19.97 -4.70 -4.23
CA ARG A 381 20.02 -4.15 -2.87
C ARG A 381 21.46 -3.89 -2.45
N SER A 382 21.66 -2.92 -1.58
CA SER A 382 22.95 -2.72 -0.93
C SER A 382 23.23 -3.80 0.10
N ASP A 383 24.49 -4.06 0.39
CA ASP A 383 24.92 -4.94 1.52
C ASP A 383 24.69 -4.25 2.86
N ALA A 384 24.81 -2.92 2.90
CA ALA A 384 24.47 -2.13 4.07
C ALA A 384 22.99 -2.24 4.40
N THR A 385 22.69 -2.41 5.67
CA THR A 385 21.31 -2.54 6.19
C THR A 385 21.03 -1.49 7.24
N LEU A 386 19.77 -1.10 7.37
CA LEU A 386 19.26 -0.26 8.44
C LEU A 386 18.30 -1.07 9.30
N THR A 387 18.29 -0.79 10.59
CA THR A 387 17.40 -1.45 11.56
C THR A 387 16.54 -0.40 12.24
N ASP A 388 15.23 -0.67 12.29
CA ASP A 388 14.27 0.01 13.13
C ASP A 388 13.84 -0.93 14.25
N GLU A 389 13.58 -0.38 15.44
CA GLU A 389 13.05 -1.15 16.55
C GLU A 389 11.93 -0.39 17.26
N TRP A 390 10.97 -1.15 17.78
CA TRP A 390 9.85 -0.60 18.52
C TRP A 390 9.44 -1.51 19.65
N THR A 391 9.12 -0.90 20.81
CA THR A 391 8.50 -1.62 21.94
C THR A 391 7.00 -1.46 21.84
N PHE A 392 6.30 -2.54 21.53
CA PHE A 392 4.86 -2.51 21.25
C PHE A 392 4.03 -2.33 22.51
N ARG A 393 3.12 -1.37 22.47
CA ARG A 393 2.05 -1.19 23.46
C ARG A 393 0.77 -1.83 22.94
N ALA A 394 -0.20 -2.04 23.83
CA ALA A 394 -1.52 -2.52 23.44
C ALA A 394 -2.25 -1.62 22.43
N SER A 395 -1.95 -0.30 22.44
CA SER A 395 -2.50 0.68 21.50
C SER A 395 -1.88 0.67 20.11
N ASP A 396 -0.71 0.05 19.94
CA ASP A 396 0.07 0.15 18.71
C ASP A 396 -0.38 -0.89 17.67
N THR A 397 -0.88 -2.03 18.12
CA THR A 397 -1.35 -3.09 17.25
C THR A 397 -2.43 -3.93 17.92
N TRP A 398 -3.35 -4.44 17.13
CA TRP A 398 -4.33 -5.44 17.57
C TRP A 398 -3.70 -6.79 17.95
N TYR A 399 -2.46 -7.01 17.59
CA TYR A 399 -1.79 -8.28 17.77
C TYR A 399 -1.18 -8.40 19.17
N SER A 400 -1.97 -8.94 20.09
CA SER A 400 -1.61 -9.00 21.52
C SER A 400 -0.35 -9.80 21.85
N ALA A 401 0.05 -10.74 20.99
CA ALA A 401 1.25 -11.55 21.21
C ALA A 401 2.56 -10.75 21.22
N VAL A 402 2.55 -9.52 20.71
CA VAL A 402 3.74 -8.64 20.70
C VAL A 402 3.71 -7.53 21.73
N HIS A 403 2.61 -7.38 22.46
CA HIS A 403 2.52 -6.34 23.49
C HIS A 403 3.63 -6.52 24.53
N GLY A 404 4.35 -5.46 24.81
CA GLY A 404 5.50 -5.43 25.71
C GLY A 404 6.83 -5.91 25.08
N LEU A 405 6.82 -6.40 23.85
CA LEU A 405 8.05 -6.84 23.17
C LEU A 405 8.69 -5.69 22.41
N THR A 406 10.02 -5.66 22.42
CA THR A 406 10.83 -4.86 21.51
C THR A 406 11.20 -5.69 20.30
N ILE A 407 10.75 -5.27 19.13
CA ILE A 407 10.98 -6.00 17.87
C ILE A 407 11.88 -5.16 16.97
N PRO A 408 13.10 -5.64 16.65
CA PRO A 408 13.92 -5.07 15.61
C PRO A 408 13.50 -5.61 14.24
N GLN A 409 13.52 -4.73 13.24
CA GLN A 409 13.33 -5.07 11.81
C GLN A 409 14.44 -4.47 10.98
N THR A 410 14.92 -5.21 10.02
CA THR A 410 16.07 -4.83 9.20
C THR A 410 15.73 -4.90 7.71
N ALA A 411 16.14 -3.89 6.95
CA ALA A 411 16.03 -3.87 5.49
C ALA A 411 17.32 -3.34 4.86
N PRO A 412 17.59 -3.62 3.57
CA PRO A 412 18.67 -2.98 2.84
C PRO A 412 18.56 -1.45 2.89
N ALA A 413 19.66 -0.77 3.15
CA ALA A 413 19.69 0.68 3.22
C ALA A 413 19.29 1.32 1.87
N VAL A 414 19.71 0.68 0.76
CA VAL A 414 19.36 1.10 -0.59
C VAL A 414 18.80 -0.09 -1.36
N THR A 415 17.66 0.14 -2.02
CA THR A 415 17.05 -0.81 -2.96
C THR A 415 16.80 -0.12 -4.30
N VAL A 416 17.30 -0.70 -5.39
CA VAL A 416 17.07 -0.18 -6.74
C VAL A 416 16.41 -1.22 -7.63
N ARG A 417 15.63 -0.75 -8.60
CA ARG A 417 14.99 -1.60 -9.60
C ARG A 417 15.34 -1.12 -11.01
N GLY A 418 15.68 -2.06 -11.89
CA GLY A 418 16.16 -1.78 -13.24
C GLY A 418 17.67 -1.49 -13.27
N GLU A 419 18.14 -1.10 -14.46
CA GLU A 419 19.56 -0.81 -14.75
C GLU A 419 19.94 0.61 -14.32
N VAL A 420 19.91 0.89 -13.01
CA VAL A 420 20.34 2.17 -12.43
C VAL A 420 21.44 1.95 -11.40
N PRO A 421 22.40 2.86 -11.26
CA PRO A 421 23.40 2.80 -10.20
C PRO A 421 22.74 2.95 -8.83
N PHE A 422 23.41 2.50 -7.79
CA PHE A 422 22.94 2.77 -6.43
C PHE A 422 23.08 4.26 -6.11
N PRO A 423 22.03 4.88 -5.52
CA PRO A 423 22.18 6.18 -4.88
C PRO A 423 23.24 6.14 -3.79
N GLU A 424 24.10 7.15 -3.78
CA GLU A 424 25.13 7.34 -2.77
C GLU A 424 24.57 8.21 -1.64
N VAL A 425 24.57 7.71 -0.42
CA VAL A 425 24.06 8.41 0.76
C VAL A 425 25.25 8.85 1.60
N ALA A 426 25.44 10.17 1.73
CA ALA A 426 26.59 10.73 2.43
C ALA A 426 26.46 10.76 3.95
N ASP A 427 25.24 10.69 4.49
CA ASP A 427 24.98 10.74 5.93
C ASP A 427 25.10 9.35 6.58
N ALA A 428 25.30 9.31 7.88
CA ALA A 428 25.39 8.10 8.69
C ALA A 428 24.52 8.21 9.96
N GLY A 429 24.24 7.07 10.59
CA GLY A 429 23.54 6.98 11.89
C GLY A 429 22.02 6.92 11.78
N GLU A 430 21.32 7.18 12.88
CA GLU A 430 19.84 7.08 12.97
C GLU A 430 19.07 8.03 12.02
N GLY A 431 19.74 9.05 11.51
CA GLY A 431 19.13 10.04 10.61
C GLY A 431 19.08 9.60 9.14
N VAL A 432 19.58 8.42 8.79
CA VAL A 432 19.63 7.95 7.38
C VAL A 432 18.30 7.31 6.99
N PRO A 433 17.69 7.73 5.86
CA PRO A 433 16.50 7.09 5.31
C PRO A 433 16.81 5.73 4.67
N LEU A 434 15.79 4.88 4.54
CA LEU A 434 15.81 3.85 3.52
C LEU A 434 15.65 4.53 2.16
N VAL A 435 16.57 4.29 1.22
CA VAL A 435 16.55 4.90 -0.10
C VAL A 435 16.12 3.88 -1.15
N THR A 436 15.15 4.26 -1.98
CA THR A 436 14.70 3.42 -3.10
C THR A 436 14.74 4.23 -4.39
N ALA A 437 15.18 3.61 -5.50
CA ALA A 437 15.25 4.30 -6.79
C ALA A 437 15.01 3.35 -7.96
N MET A 438 14.51 3.90 -9.07
CA MET A 438 14.22 3.15 -10.27
C MET A 438 14.26 4.05 -11.52
N ARG A 439 14.63 3.45 -12.66
CA ARG A 439 14.23 3.94 -13.98
C ARG A 439 13.01 3.12 -14.44
N HIS A 440 11.89 3.78 -14.60
CA HIS A 440 10.66 3.15 -15.07
C HIS A 440 10.76 2.73 -16.53
N PRO A 441 9.90 1.78 -17.00
CA PRO A 441 9.93 1.31 -18.38
C PRO A 441 9.78 2.40 -19.45
N ASN A 442 9.12 3.50 -19.10
CA ASN A 442 8.94 4.66 -19.99
C ASN A 442 10.08 5.71 -19.89
N GLY A 443 11.16 5.38 -19.20
CA GLY A 443 12.34 6.25 -19.03
C GLY A 443 12.29 7.21 -17.84
N ALA A 444 11.13 7.40 -17.21
CA ALA A 444 11.01 8.24 -16.02
C ALA A 444 11.87 7.70 -14.86
N LEU A 445 12.45 8.61 -14.08
CA LEU A 445 13.25 8.27 -12.89
C LEU A 445 12.45 8.52 -11.62
N ALA A 446 12.64 7.68 -10.62
CA ALA A 446 12.08 7.91 -9.29
C ALA A 446 13.15 7.67 -8.23
N ILE A 447 13.12 8.49 -7.17
CA ILE A 447 13.94 8.31 -5.97
C ILE A 447 13.11 8.67 -4.73
N ALA A 448 13.22 7.84 -3.69
CA ALA A 448 12.54 8.09 -2.42
C ALA A 448 13.49 7.95 -1.24
N ALA A 449 13.39 8.91 -0.32
CA ALA A 449 13.93 8.84 1.03
C ALA A 449 12.76 8.51 1.97
N LEU A 450 12.67 7.25 2.40
CA LEU A 450 11.51 6.73 3.12
C LEU A 450 11.60 7.01 4.62
N ALA A 451 10.42 7.04 5.24
CA ALA A 451 10.30 7.21 6.69
C ALA A 451 10.92 6.05 7.48
N ARG A 452 11.25 6.35 8.73
CA ARG A 452 11.84 5.44 9.71
C ARG A 452 11.07 5.49 11.02
N VAL A 453 11.32 4.55 11.88
CA VAL A 453 10.79 4.52 13.27
C VAL A 453 11.92 4.32 14.26
N SER A 454 11.93 5.10 15.32
CA SER A 454 12.81 4.86 16.47
C SER A 454 12.08 5.09 17.79
N LYS A 455 12.61 4.52 18.88
CA LYS A 455 12.05 4.71 20.22
C LYS A 455 12.03 6.17 20.65
N SER A 456 13.04 6.95 20.25
CA SER A 456 13.20 8.34 20.64
C SER A 456 12.35 9.31 19.83
N LYS A 457 12.12 9.02 18.54
CA LYS A 457 11.46 9.93 17.59
C LYS A 457 10.07 9.46 17.15
N GLY A 458 9.70 8.22 17.48
CA GLY A 458 8.52 7.60 16.88
C GLY A 458 8.67 7.44 15.37
N TYR A 459 7.62 7.72 14.62
CA TYR A 459 7.64 7.78 13.16
C TYR A 459 8.18 9.13 12.69
N PHE A 460 9.20 9.13 11.86
CA PHE A 460 9.83 10.32 11.34
C PHE A 460 10.31 10.14 9.90
N THR A 461 10.47 11.24 9.18
CA THR A 461 11.03 11.26 7.83
C THR A 461 12.43 11.86 7.91
N PRO A 462 13.49 11.03 7.89
CA PRO A 462 14.86 11.54 7.92
C PRO A 462 15.20 12.25 6.60
N ALA A 463 16.14 13.20 6.68
CA ALA A 463 16.70 13.87 5.53
C ALA A 463 18.18 13.49 5.39
N ALA A 464 18.60 13.16 4.18
CA ALA A 464 19.99 12.86 3.86
C ALA A 464 20.48 13.60 2.61
N SER A 465 21.78 13.74 2.48
CA SER A 465 22.43 14.18 1.25
C SER A 465 22.59 12.95 0.36
N VAL A 466 21.94 12.97 -0.79
CA VAL A 466 21.92 11.84 -1.71
C VAL A 466 22.42 12.26 -3.09
N ARG A 467 23.37 11.51 -3.63
CA ARG A 467 23.79 11.61 -5.02
C ARG A 467 23.22 10.42 -5.78
N PHE A 468 22.37 10.69 -6.76
CA PHE A 468 21.84 9.66 -7.66
C PHE A 468 22.52 9.78 -9.01
N PRO A 469 23.57 8.98 -9.28
CA PRO A 469 24.48 9.16 -10.42
C PRO A 469 23.87 8.64 -11.73
N VAL A 470 22.73 9.23 -12.11
CA VAL A 470 21.94 8.89 -13.29
C VAL A 470 21.71 10.15 -14.12
N ASP A 471 21.92 10.07 -15.43
CA ASP A 471 21.54 11.15 -16.34
C ASP A 471 20.02 11.34 -16.32
N ALA A 472 19.60 12.50 -15.82
CA ALA A 472 18.20 12.91 -15.67
C ALA A 472 17.76 13.93 -16.72
N ALA A 473 18.63 14.26 -17.69
CA ALA A 473 18.29 15.19 -18.77
C ALA A 473 17.09 14.64 -19.58
N ASP A 474 16.16 15.54 -19.85
CA ASP A 474 14.97 15.26 -20.69
C ASP A 474 13.99 14.21 -20.16
N CYS A 475 14.15 13.74 -18.92
CA CYS A 475 13.18 12.82 -18.32
C CYS A 475 12.53 13.40 -17.04
N PRO A 476 11.28 13.02 -16.73
CA PRO A 476 10.67 13.38 -15.45
C PRO A 476 11.31 12.60 -14.33
N VAL A 477 11.57 13.28 -13.21
CA VAL A 477 12.11 12.68 -11.98
C VAL A 477 11.11 12.86 -10.84
N GLY A 478 10.57 11.77 -10.34
CA GLY A 478 9.76 11.74 -9.10
C GLY A 478 10.68 11.71 -7.89
N VAL A 479 10.59 12.72 -7.06
CA VAL A 479 11.39 12.88 -5.84
C VAL A 479 10.48 12.81 -4.62
N PHE A 480 10.67 11.81 -3.76
CA PHE A 480 9.77 11.51 -2.64
C PHE A 480 10.53 11.50 -1.30
N GLY A 481 9.95 12.13 -0.30
CA GLY A 481 10.57 12.23 1.02
C GLY A 481 11.50 13.43 1.15
N ARG A 482 12.30 13.45 2.20
CA ARG A 482 13.14 14.60 2.55
C ARG A 482 14.60 14.37 2.20
N PHE A 483 15.21 15.39 1.64
CA PHE A 483 16.63 15.43 1.33
C PHE A 483 17.26 16.66 2.01
N LYS A 484 18.52 16.57 2.41
CA LYS A 484 19.35 17.76 2.67
C LYS A 484 19.77 18.36 1.35
N THR A 485 20.31 17.53 0.47
CA THR A 485 20.60 17.83 -0.92
C THR A 485 20.32 16.60 -1.76
N LEU A 486 19.86 16.80 -3.00
CA LEU A 486 19.76 15.75 -4.02
C LEU A 486 20.61 16.14 -5.22
N VAL A 487 21.60 15.32 -5.55
CA VAL A 487 22.44 15.52 -6.73
C VAL A 487 21.99 14.58 -7.84
N LEU A 488 21.64 15.15 -8.99
CA LEU A 488 21.34 14.45 -10.23
C LEU A 488 22.40 14.76 -11.28
N LEU A 489 22.56 13.88 -12.27
CA LEU A 489 23.45 14.16 -13.40
C LEU A 489 22.67 14.67 -14.61
N SER A 490 23.33 15.48 -15.43
CA SER A 490 22.81 15.94 -16.73
C SER A 490 23.92 15.94 -17.75
N ARG A 491 23.68 15.48 -18.98
CA ARG A 491 24.63 15.52 -20.09
C ARG A 491 24.83 16.93 -20.65
N ARG A 492 24.06 17.91 -20.23
CA ARG A 492 24.18 19.33 -20.62
C ARG A 492 24.00 20.23 -19.40
N ASP A 493 24.55 21.44 -19.44
CA ASP A 493 24.23 22.45 -18.44
C ASP A 493 22.76 22.84 -18.60
N PRO A 494 21.91 22.59 -17.57
CA PRO A 494 20.50 22.89 -17.69
C PRO A 494 20.25 24.40 -17.66
N SER A 495 19.51 24.91 -18.64
CA SER A 495 19.05 26.29 -18.67
C SER A 495 17.93 26.58 -17.66
N GLU A 496 17.18 25.55 -17.30
CA GLU A 496 16.09 25.59 -16.32
C GLU A 496 16.11 24.34 -15.44
N VAL A 497 15.65 24.46 -14.21
CA VAL A 497 15.37 23.34 -13.29
C VAL A 497 13.96 23.51 -12.75
N LEU A 498 13.04 22.77 -13.34
CA LEU A 498 11.62 22.91 -13.07
C LEU A 498 11.17 21.94 -11.99
N VAL A 499 10.49 22.45 -10.98
CA VAL A 499 9.97 21.66 -9.85
C VAL A 499 8.52 22.01 -9.57
N ARG A 500 7.71 20.99 -9.28
CA ARG A 500 6.30 21.12 -8.90
C ARG A 500 5.91 20.06 -7.89
N ASP A 501 4.95 20.36 -6.98
CA ASP A 501 4.29 19.32 -6.18
C ASP A 501 3.57 18.32 -7.11
N LEU A 502 3.77 17.03 -6.90
CA LEU A 502 3.08 15.99 -7.67
C LEU A 502 1.57 16.03 -7.50
N ALA A 503 1.07 16.44 -6.34
CA ALA A 503 -0.37 16.56 -6.11
C ALA A 503 -1.02 17.77 -6.81
N GLY A 504 -0.24 18.64 -7.45
CA GLY A 504 -0.74 19.83 -8.16
C GLY A 504 0.11 21.06 -7.89
N GLY A 505 -0.48 22.25 -8.09
CA GLY A 505 0.22 23.51 -7.84
C GLY A 505 0.98 24.04 -9.06
N ARG A 506 1.74 25.12 -8.84
CA ARG A 506 2.48 25.79 -9.91
C ARG A 506 3.84 25.14 -10.15
N VAL A 507 4.40 25.42 -11.30
CA VAL A 507 5.77 25.05 -11.67
C VAL A 507 6.71 26.18 -11.23
N HIS A 508 7.80 25.80 -10.56
CA HIS A 508 8.86 26.71 -10.12
C HIS A 508 10.13 26.40 -10.88
N ASP A 509 10.77 27.41 -11.47
CA ASP A 509 12.15 27.31 -11.93
C ASP A 509 13.08 27.65 -10.78
N ILE A 510 13.82 26.63 -10.34
CA ILE A 510 14.79 26.76 -9.23
C ILE A 510 16.25 26.76 -9.70
N ARG A 511 16.51 26.89 -11.03
CA ARG A 511 17.87 26.83 -11.60
C ARG A 511 18.88 27.73 -10.88
N LYS A 512 18.45 28.96 -10.54
CA LYS A 512 19.31 29.92 -9.83
C LYS A 512 19.70 29.51 -8.41
N ALA A 513 18.89 28.65 -7.77
CA ALA A 513 19.16 28.12 -6.44
C ALA A 513 19.95 26.79 -6.48
N CYS A 514 20.06 26.17 -7.64
CA CYS A 514 20.85 24.95 -7.82
C CYS A 514 22.33 25.29 -8.02
N LYS A 515 23.21 24.52 -7.40
CA LYS A 515 24.63 24.47 -7.76
C LYS A 515 24.78 23.52 -8.95
N VAL A 516 25.41 23.98 -10.01
CA VAL A 516 25.72 23.15 -11.20
C VAL A 516 27.22 23.17 -11.43
N GLU A 517 27.81 21.98 -11.44
CA GLU A 517 29.25 21.80 -11.60
C GLU A 517 29.55 20.80 -12.72
N LYS A 518 30.56 21.06 -13.52
CA LYS A 518 30.99 20.11 -14.55
C LYS A 518 31.80 18.99 -13.91
N ALA A 519 31.37 17.74 -14.13
CA ALA A 519 32.01 16.52 -13.65
C ALA A 519 32.31 15.59 -14.84
N GLY A 520 33.50 15.72 -15.43
CA GLY A 520 33.85 15.02 -16.65
C GLY A 520 33.01 15.50 -17.84
N GLU A 521 32.31 14.59 -18.49
CA GLU A 521 31.39 14.88 -19.61
C GLU A 521 29.97 15.25 -19.17
N LEU A 522 29.67 15.13 -17.88
CA LEU A 522 28.35 15.41 -17.29
C LEU A 522 28.40 16.65 -16.41
N PHE A 523 27.24 17.13 -16.05
CA PHE A 523 27.03 18.17 -15.06
C PHE A 523 26.35 17.58 -13.83
N GLU A 524 26.86 17.88 -12.66
CA GLU A 524 26.19 17.60 -11.37
C GLU A 524 25.26 18.76 -11.04
N VAL A 525 23.98 18.45 -10.90
CA VAL A 525 22.94 19.41 -10.55
C VAL A 525 22.51 19.14 -9.11
N THR A 526 22.96 19.98 -8.19
CA THR A 526 22.63 19.89 -6.76
C THR A 526 21.36 20.67 -6.49
N LEU A 527 20.30 19.97 -6.15
CA LEU A 527 19.00 20.53 -5.76
C LEU A 527 18.96 20.77 -4.25
N PRO A 528 18.60 22.00 -3.80
CA PRO A 528 18.45 22.29 -2.37
C PRO A 528 17.24 21.55 -1.78
N GLY A 529 17.47 20.77 -0.72
CA GLY A 529 16.44 19.95 -0.10
C GLY A 529 15.30 20.79 0.53
N GLU A 530 15.60 21.96 1.06
CA GLU A 530 14.59 22.88 1.61
C GLU A 530 13.59 23.35 0.56
N LEU A 531 14.06 23.61 -0.67
CA LEU A 531 13.16 23.98 -1.77
C LEU A 531 12.32 22.79 -2.23
N LEU A 532 12.91 21.59 -2.33
CA LEU A 532 12.19 20.36 -2.66
C LEU A 532 11.10 20.08 -1.60
N ASP A 533 11.41 20.25 -0.31
CA ASP A 533 10.46 20.08 0.79
C ASP A 533 9.31 21.12 0.69
N LYS A 534 9.64 22.38 0.53
CA LYS A 534 8.66 23.48 0.43
C LYS A 534 7.72 23.28 -0.76
N ILE A 535 8.28 23.08 -1.97
CA ILE A 535 7.51 22.95 -3.20
C ILE A 535 6.73 21.63 -3.21
N GLY A 536 7.35 20.53 -2.78
CA GLY A 536 6.74 19.20 -2.77
C GLY A 536 5.61 19.01 -1.75
N ARG A 537 5.23 20.07 -0.99
CA ARG A 537 4.08 20.11 -0.08
C ARG A 537 3.13 21.28 -0.34
N GLU A 538 3.32 22.01 -1.44
CA GLU A 538 2.56 23.24 -1.72
C GLU A 538 1.05 22.96 -1.94
N ALA A 539 0.72 21.88 -2.62
CA ALA A 539 -0.67 21.55 -2.97
C ALA A 539 -1.47 20.98 -1.79
N ILE A 540 -0.82 20.20 -0.92
CA ILE A 540 -1.47 19.56 0.24
C ILE A 540 -0.57 19.75 1.46
N GLY A 541 -1.01 20.58 2.39
CA GLY A 541 -0.28 21.00 3.60
C GLY A 541 -0.56 20.13 4.84
N ASP A 542 -0.78 18.83 4.67
CA ASP A 542 -0.91 17.88 5.78
C ASP A 542 0.47 17.41 6.32
N LEU A 543 0.52 16.40 7.18
CA LEU A 543 1.78 15.84 7.71
C LEU A 543 2.54 14.94 6.72
N SER A 544 2.10 14.89 5.47
CA SER A 544 2.77 14.12 4.42
C SER A 544 4.21 14.55 4.22
N ALA A 545 5.08 13.60 3.96
CA ALA A 545 6.38 13.90 3.41
C ALA A 545 6.24 14.55 2.01
N PRO A 546 7.18 15.39 1.58
CA PRO A 546 7.12 16.03 0.28
C PRO A 546 7.19 15.02 -0.86
N GLY A 547 6.60 15.39 -2.00
CA GLY A 547 6.71 14.64 -3.24
C GLY A 547 6.67 15.57 -4.43
N ALA A 548 7.78 15.67 -5.15
CA ALA A 548 7.97 16.63 -6.23
C ALA A 548 8.23 15.95 -7.58
N LEU A 549 7.75 16.57 -8.63
CA LEU A 549 8.15 16.29 -9.99
C LEU A 549 9.24 17.27 -10.38
N VAL A 550 10.40 16.74 -10.80
CA VAL A 550 11.57 17.51 -11.22
C VAL A 550 11.86 17.26 -12.70
N ARG A 551 12.27 18.30 -13.42
CA ARG A 551 12.87 18.23 -14.77
C ARG A 551 14.11 19.12 -14.84
N ILE A 552 15.17 18.61 -15.45
CA ILE A 552 16.44 19.30 -15.65
C ILE A 552 16.88 19.26 -17.11
#